data_2def6ef24d9c1fcf46064fc5b137943b
#
_entry.id   2def6ef24d9c1fcf46064fc5b137943b
#
_cell.length_a   1.000
_cell.length_b   1.000
_cell.length_c   1.000
_cell.angle_alpha   90.00
_cell.angle_beta   90.00
_cell.angle_gamma   90.00
#
_symmetry.space_group_name_H-M   'P 1'
#
loop_
_entity.id
_entity.type
_entity.pdbx_description
1 polymer ?
#
loop_
_entity_poly.entity_id
_entity_poly.type
_entity_poly.pdbx_seq_one_letter_code
_entity_poly.pdbx_strand_id
1 'polypeptide(L)'
;SRKRGDTPQEDAALRQELEQSEKDQSELLMIVDLERNDLNRVCRPGSVKVTELFTVEAYATVFHLVSNIQGQLAEGMDVTVDFYPYEGGSTALTTMLPPVFVAGNMTRALEKLGTPEGVEEFRRTSSVLYDDWDNFCITLGWDRIIISGVVCPENEKFLGMRVTEAAEKFGFEDAAALAAYLMHSEDGKTAIINMSMSQDDIDTVARLPWSNIISDAIYAKTDTPHPRMFGAFPKVLREYVAERGIYTMQEAIRRMTSQPAARMGLVGRGSLQKGNYADILVFDPKKFTDHATFTNPAQKATGLDWCIVNGQVAIDHDRRTTTGAGMVLTV
;
A
#
# COMPACT_ATOMS: atom_id res chain seq x y z
N SER A 1 -19.63 -0.51 10.85
CA SER A 1 -19.16 -1.89 10.64
C SER A 1 -19.53 -2.82 11.80
N ARG A 2 -19.60 -4.14 11.57
CA ARG A 2 -19.83 -5.18 12.59
C ARG A 2 -18.89 -6.36 12.37
N LYS A 3 -18.39 -6.94 13.46
CA LYS A 3 -17.61 -8.18 13.42
C LYS A 3 -18.47 -9.34 12.89
N ARG A 4 -17.86 -10.34 12.24
CA ARG A 4 -18.54 -11.60 11.90
C ARG A 4 -18.93 -12.37 13.16
N GLY A 5 -20.08 -13.02 13.14
CA GLY A 5 -20.55 -13.87 14.23
C GLY A 5 -19.82 -15.21 14.26
N ASP A 6 -19.68 -15.81 15.45
CA ASP A 6 -19.05 -17.13 15.62
C ASP A 6 -19.98 -18.26 15.15
N THR A 7 -21.29 -18.00 15.03
CA THR A 7 -22.29 -18.92 14.50
C THR A 7 -23.08 -18.25 13.35
N PRO A 8 -23.69 -19.04 12.44
CA PRO A 8 -24.53 -18.49 11.37
C PRO A 8 -25.69 -17.62 11.86
N GLN A 9 -26.25 -17.91 13.03
CA GLN A 9 -27.31 -17.14 13.65
C GLN A 9 -26.83 -15.78 14.16
N GLU A 10 -25.68 -15.75 14.84
CA GLU A 10 -25.03 -14.51 15.30
C GLU A 10 -24.57 -13.67 14.12
N ASP A 11 -24.01 -14.30 13.09
CA ASP A 11 -23.56 -13.62 11.87
C ASP A 11 -24.75 -12.91 11.17
N ALA A 12 -25.88 -13.58 11.05
CA ALA A 12 -27.09 -13.00 10.50
C ALA A 12 -27.65 -11.85 11.36
N ALA A 13 -27.60 -11.99 12.69
CA ALA A 13 -28.07 -10.97 13.62
C ALA A 13 -27.21 -9.70 13.55
N LEU A 14 -25.87 -9.85 13.53
CA LEU A 14 -24.93 -8.73 13.43
C LEU A 14 -25.04 -8.01 12.07
N ARG A 15 -25.24 -8.76 10.99
CA ARG A 15 -25.53 -8.17 9.68
C ARG A 15 -26.81 -7.34 9.72
N GLN A 16 -27.90 -7.90 10.27
CA GLN A 16 -29.19 -7.21 10.37
C GLN A 16 -29.11 -5.99 11.28
N GLU A 17 -28.36 -6.06 12.39
CA GLU A 17 -28.10 -4.92 13.26
C GLU A 17 -27.43 -3.78 12.50
N LEU A 18 -26.39 -4.08 11.70
CA LEU A 18 -25.71 -3.06 10.88
C LEU A 18 -26.64 -2.47 9.82
N GLU A 19 -27.45 -3.30 9.15
CA GLU A 19 -28.44 -2.86 8.15
C GLU A 19 -29.49 -1.91 8.73
N GLN A 20 -29.82 -2.05 10.02
CA GLN A 20 -30.86 -1.28 10.71
C GLN A 20 -30.30 -0.15 11.61
N SER A 21 -28.99 0.01 11.67
CA SER A 21 -28.35 1.01 12.51
C SER A 21 -28.53 2.43 11.95
N GLU A 22 -29.47 3.19 12.48
CA GLU A 22 -29.70 4.59 12.13
C GLU A 22 -28.44 5.46 12.33
N LYS A 23 -27.64 5.14 13.36
CA LYS A 23 -26.38 5.83 13.63
C LYS A 23 -25.37 5.60 12.49
N ASP A 24 -25.08 4.33 12.14
CA ASP A 24 -24.13 4.00 11.06
C ASP A 24 -24.60 4.55 9.72
N GLN A 25 -25.90 4.51 9.44
CA GLN A 25 -26.47 5.09 8.22
C GLN A 25 -26.32 6.61 8.17
N SER A 26 -26.55 7.31 9.29
CA SER A 26 -26.44 8.78 9.37
C SER A 26 -24.99 9.23 9.18
N GLU A 27 -24.04 8.53 9.78
CA GLU A 27 -22.59 8.80 9.62
C GLU A 27 -22.12 8.55 8.19
N LEU A 28 -22.51 7.41 7.60
CA LEU A 28 -22.19 7.11 6.21
C LEU A 28 -22.85 8.11 5.25
N LEU A 29 -24.08 8.57 5.53
CA LEU A 29 -24.74 9.58 4.72
C LEU A 29 -23.98 10.89 4.69
N MET A 30 -23.42 11.32 5.82
CA MET A 30 -22.56 12.51 5.91
C MET A 30 -21.32 12.36 5.03
N ILE A 31 -20.66 11.19 5.06
CA ILE A 31 -19.51 10.90 4.22
C ILE A 31 -19.91 10.88 2.74
N VAL A 32 -21.02 10.23 2.39
CA VAL A 32 -21.56 10.21 1.03
C VAL A 32 -21.83 11.61 0.49
N ASP A 33 -22.33 12.51 1.33
CA ASP A 33 -22.62 13.90 0.91
C ASP A 33 -21.32 14.70 0.68
N LEU A 34 -20.31 14.48 1.52
CA LEU A 34 -18.98 15.06 1.35
C LEU A 34 -18.33 14.58 0.03
N GLU A 35 -18.31 13.27 -0.21
CA GLU A 35 -17.77 12.68 -1.43
C GLU A 35 -18.53 13.11 -2.69
N ARG A 36 -19.85 13.22 -2.61
CA ARG A 36 -20.66 13.78 -3.69
C ARG A 36 -20.26 15.23 -4.02
N ASN A 37 -20.02 16.03 -2.98
CA ASN A 37 -19.60 17.42 -3.15
C ASN A 37 -18.23 17.49 -3.86
N ASP A 38 -17.27 16.66 -3.47
CA ASP A 38 -15.95 16.62 -4.09
C ASP A 38 -16.00 16.10 -5.53
N LEU A 39 -16.76 15.04 -5.80
CA LEU A 39 -16.98 14.55 -7.16
C LEU A 39 -17.67 15.60 -8.05
N ASN A 40 -18.61 16.39 -7.52
CA ASN A 40 -19.27 17.45 -8.29
C ASN A 40 -18.34 18.55 -8.78
N ARG A 41 -17.16 18.70 -8.16
CA ARG A 41 -16.13 19.68 -8.61
C ARG A 41 -15.42 19.25 -9.89
N VAL A 42 -15.36 17.95 -10.15
CA VAL A 42 -14.59 17.36 -11.26
C VAL A 42 -15.46 16.62 -12.26
N CYS A 43 -16.71 16.36 -11.93
CA CYS A 43 -17.66 15.65 -12.78
C CYS A 43 -18.58 16.60 -13.56
N ARG A 44 -19.18 16.09 -14.64
CA ARG A 44 -20.23 16.79 -15.38
C ARG A 44 -21.40 17.10 -14.45
N PRO A 45 -21.97 18.31 -14.49
CA PRO A 45 -23.13 18.66 -13.68
C PRO A 45 -24.27 17.63 -13.85
N GLY A 46 -24.79 17.14 -12.74
CA GLY A 46 -25.88 16.16 -12.70
C GLY A 46 -25.49 14.72 -13.01
N SER A 47 -24.22 14.41 -13.23
CA SER A 47 -23.75 13.04 -13.47
C SER A 47 -23.41 12.27 -12.19
N VAL A 48 -23.18 12.96 -11.08
CA VAL A 48 -22.86 12.34 -9.80
C VAL A 48 -24.11 11.69 -9.22
N LYS A 49 -24.03 10.37 -9.00
CA LYS A 49 -25.13 9.55 -8.50
C LYS A 49 -24.62 8.63 -7.39
N VAL A 50 -25.44 8.42 -6.38
CA VAL A 50 -25.25 7.33 -5.43
C VAL A 50 -25.94 6.11 -6.04
N THR A 51 -25.15 5.16 -6.51
CA THR A 51 -25.66 3.95 -7.19
C THR A 51 -26.04 2.87 -6.20
N GLU A 52 -25.39 2.87 -5.04
CA GLU A 52 -25.71 2.01 -3.90
C GLU A 52 -25.64 2.85 -2.63
N LEU A 53 -26.59 2.70 -1.74
CA LEU A 53 -26.66 3.40 -0.49
C LEU A 53 -26.97 2.40 0.63
N PHE A 54 -26.12 2.39 1.68
CA PHE A 54 -26.26 1.52 2.84
C PHE A 54 -26.28 0.02 2.51
N THR A 55 -25.47 -0.41 1.56
CA THR A 55 -25.30 -1.83 1.24
C THR A 55 -24.34 -2.48 2.23
N VAL A 56 -24.73 -3.63 2.80
CA VAL A 56 -23.84 -4.39 3.69
C VAL A 56 -23.02 -5.38 2.87
N GLU A 57 -21.73 -5.13 2.81
CA GLU A 57 -20.75 -6.05 2.24
C GLU A 57 -20.18 -6.98 3.32
N ALA A 58 -20.02 -8.26 2.96
CA ALA A 58 -19.49 -9.29 3.85
C ALA A 58 -18.04 -9.62 3.48
N TYR A 59 -17.13 -9.33 4.39
CA TYR A 59 -15.72 -9.71 4.31
C TYR A 59 -15.42 -10.91 5.22
N ALA A 60 -14.23 -11.46 5.16
CA ALA A 60 -13.86 -12.66 5.92
C ALA A 60 -14.07 -12.50 7.44
N THR A 61 -13.84 -11.30 7.97
CA THR A 61 -13.84 -11.02 9.43
C THR A 61 -14.88 -10.00 9.86
N VAL A 62 -15.53 -9.30 8.92
CA VAL A 62 -16.33 -8.11 9.22
C VAL A 62 -17.44 -7.89 8.18
N PHE A 63 -18.54 -7.27 8.61
CA PHE A 63 -19.51 -6.62 7.74
C PHE A 63 -19.25 -5.12 7.69
N HIS A 64 -19.20 -4.55 6.49
CA HIS A 64 -19.15 -3.11 6.27
C HIS A 64 -20.47 -2.60 5.69
N LEU A 65 -20.93 -1.46 6.18
CA LEU A 65 -21.96 -0.67 5.52
C LEU A 65 -21.27 0.25 4.52
N VAL A 66 -21.56 0.09 3.24
CA VAL A 66 -20.91 0.81 2.15
C VAL A 66 -21.92 1.58 1.31
N SER A 67 -21.44 2.58 0.61
CA SER A 67 -22.18 3.33 -0.39
C SER A 67 -21.30 3.56 -1.61
N ASN A 68 -21.88 3.41 -2.80
CA ASN A 68 -21.16 3.59 -4.05
C ASN A 68 -21.60 4.91 -4.70
N ILE A 69 -20.64 5.78 -4.96
CA ILE A 69 -20.84 7.08 -5.60
C ILE A 69 -20.09 7.10 -6.92
N GLN A 70 -20.79 7.43 -8.00
CA GLN A 70 -20.22 7.48 -9.34
C GLN A 70 -20.53 8.81 -10.00
N GLY A 71 -19.60 9.28 -10.85
CA GLY A 71 -19.80 10.47 -11.65
C GLY A 71 -19.02 10.40 -12.97
N GLN A 72 -19.54 11.06 -14.01
CA GLN A 72 -18.79 11.23 -15.25
C GLN A 72 -17.90 12.46 -15.14
N LEU A 73 -16.59 12.29 -15.35
CA LEU A 73 -15.67 13.44 -15.40
C LEU A 73 -16.13 14.50 -16.40
N ALA A 74 -15.93 15.75 -16.05
CA ALA A 74 -16.16 16.86 -16.95
C ALA A 74 -15.26 16.73 -18.20
N GLU A 75 -15.73 17.23 -19.34
CA GLU A 75 -14.97 17.20 -20.57
C GLU A 75 -13.66 18.00 -20.41
N GLY A 76 -12.53 17.41 -20.85
CA GLY A 76 -11.21 18.02 -20.71
C GLY A 76 -10.55 17.81 -19.33
N MET A 77 -11.20 17.13 -18.39
CA MET A 77 -10.57 16.79 -17.12
C MET A 77 -9.50 15.72 -17.32
N ASP A 78 -8.25 16.08 -17.01
CA ASP A 78 -7.10 15.18 -17.07
C ASP A 78 -6.85 14.56 -15.69
N VAL A 79 -7.19 13.27 -15.55
CA VAL A 79 -7.03 12.50 -14.32
C VAL A 79 -6.08 11.34 -14.56
N THR A 80 -5.16 11.14 -13.63
CA THR A 80 -4.29 9.96 -13.61
C THR A 80 -4.34 9.31 -12.23
N VAL A 81 -4.09 8.01 -12.19
CA VAL A 81 -3.89 7.25 -10.95
C VAL A 81 -2.54 6.56 -10.98
N ASP A 82 -1.93 6.43 -9.82
CA ASP A 82 -0.65 5.76 -9.66
C ASP A 82 -0.86 4.41 -8.98
N PHE A 83 -0.15 3.37 -9.42
CA PHE A 83 -0.16 2.08 -8.75
C PHE A 83 1.22 1.42 -8.81
N TYR A 84 1.47 0.52 -7.89
CA TYR A 84 2.62 -0.38 -7.89
C TYR A 84 2.15 -1.85 -7.92
N PRO A 85 2.93 -2.77 -8.52
CA PRO A 85 2.47 -4.12 -8.84
C PRO A 85 2.63 -5.11 -7.65
N TYR A 86 2.15 -4.75 -6.46
CA TYR A 86 2.27 -5.58 -5.26
C TYR A 86 1.01 -5.48 -4.40
N GLU A 87 0.63 -6.59 -3.76
CA GLU A 87 -0.55 -6.74 -2.92
C GLU A 87 -0.38 -6.17 -1.50
N GLY A 88 0.82 -5.77 -1.13
CA GLY A 88 1.13 -5.22 0.18
C GLY A 88 1.45 -3.74 0.16
N GLY A 89 1.01 -3.03 1.18
CA GLY A 89 1.45 -1.68 1.52
C GLY A 89 2.62 -1.68 2.51
N SER A 90 3.27 -0.55 2.72
CA SER A 90 4.33 -0.41 3.75
C SER A 90 4.05 0.82 4.60
N THR A 91 4.04 0.63 5.92
CA THR A 91 3.78 1.68 6.90
C THR A 91 4.47 1.36 8.23
N ALA A 92 4.23 2.18 9.26
CA ALA A 92 4.70 1.91 10.62
C ALA A 92 3.70 1.03 11.39
N LEU A 93 4.21 0.19 12.31
CA LEU A 93 3.36 -0.65 13.18
C LEU A 93 2.42 0.19 14.07
N THR A 94 2.80 1.44 14.37
CA THR A 94 1.97 2.38 15.13
C THR A 94 0.64 2.75 14.46
N THR A 95 0.49 2.49 13.15
CA THR A 95 -0.82 2.62 12.48
C THR A 95 -1.88 1.65 12.99
N MET A 96 -1.45 0.60 13.70
CA MET A 96 -2.33 -0.37 14.37
C MET A 96 -2.86 0.13 15.72
N LEU A 97 -2.41 1.31 16.21
CA LEU A 97 -2.85 1.87 17.49
C LEU A 97 -4.18 2.60 17.35
N PRO A 98 -5.22 2.19 18.09
CA PRO A 98 -6.49 2.92 18.08
C PRO A 98 -6.33 4.37 18.55
N PRO A 99 -7.04 5.34 17.94
CA PRO A 99 -6.99 6.75 18.36
C PRO A 99 -7.29 6.95 19.84
N VAL A 100 -8.25 6.19 20.39
CA VAL A 100 -8.61 6.22 21.82
C VAL A 100 -7.47 5.78 22.71
N PHE A 101 -6.62 4.84 22.28
CA PHE A 101 -5.44 4.40 23.02
C PHE A 101 -4.35 5.46 22.99
N VAL A 102 -4.13 6.10 21.85
CA VAL A 102 -3.13 7.19 21.68
C VAL A 102 -3.54 8.43 22.45
N ALA A 103 -4.82 8.75 22.50
CA ALA A 103 -5.40 9.92 23.21
C ALA A 103 -4.62 11.23 22.94
N GLY A 104 -4.16 11.41 21.69
CA GLY A 104 -3.41 12.60 21.25
C GLY A 104 -1.95 12.70 21.72
N ASN A 105 -1.41 11.66 22.39
CA ASN A 105 -0.01 11.64 22.85
C ASN A 105 0.65 10.28 22.56
N MET A 106 1.34 10.19 21.40
CA MET A 106 2.00 8.97 20.95
C MET A 106 3.10 8.51 21.91
N THR A 107 3.92 9.42 22.45
CA THR A 107 5.00 9.04 23.37
C THR A 107 4.46 8.34 24.60
N ARG A 108 3.40 8.90 25.21
CA ARG A 108 2.75 8.29 26.38
C ARG A 108 2.09 6.95 26.03
N ALA A 109 1.52 6.82 24.83
CA ALA A 109 0.95 5.56 24.37
C ALA A 109 2.04 4.48 24.22
N LEU A 110 3.19 4.82 23.66
CA LEU A 110 4.33 3.90 23.53
C LEU A 110 4.92 3.49 24.90
N GLU A 111 5.04 4.43 25.84
CA GLU A 111 5.46 4.11 27.21
C GLU A 111 4.48 3.15 27.91
N LYS A 112 3.18 3.38 27.74
CA LYS A 112 2.11 2.55 28.29
C LYS A 112 2.16 1.12 27.78
N LEU A 113 2.52 0.89 26.51
CA LEU A 113 2.70 -0.45 25.94
C LEU A 113 3.81 -1.27 26.59
N GLY A 114 4.69 -0.65 27.37
CA GLY A 114 5.70 -1.33 28.19
C GLY A 114 5.16 -1.90 29.50
N THR A 115 3.88 -1.74 29.82
CA THR A 115 3.25 -2.23 31.03
C THR A 115 2.19 -3.31 30.75
N PRO A 116 1.99 -4.30 31.64
CA PRO A 116 0.95 -5.31 31.46
C PRO A 116 -0.45 -4.71 31.27
N GLU A 117 -0.79 -3.66 32.03
CA GLU A 117 -2.07 -2.98 31.96
C GLU A 117 -2.24 -2.26 30.62
N GLY A 118 -1.17 -1.69 30.07
CA GLY A 118 -1.16 -1.05 28.78
C GLY A 118 -1.34 -2.03 27.62
N VAL A 119 -0.70 -3.20 27.69
CA VAL A 119 -0.88 -4.30 26.71
C VAL A 119 -2.33 -4.78 26.71
N GLU A 120 -2.91 -4.99 27.90
CA GLU A 120 -4.31 -5.43 28.01
C GLU A 120 -5.28 -4.38 27.50
N GLU A 121 -5.04 -3.10 27.78
CA GLU A 121 -5.85 -2.01 27.22
C GLU A 121 -5.71 -1.92 25.69
N PHE A 122 -4.49 -2.09 25.16
CA PHE A 122 -4.27 -2.15 23.71
C PHE A 122 -5.03 -3.33 23.10
N ARG A 123 -4.92 -4.53 23.67
CA ARG A 123 -5.66 -5.72 23.22
C ARG A 123 -7.18 -5.45 23.18
N ARG A 124 -7.72 -4.88 24.27
CA ARG A 124 -9.14 -4.55 24.37
C ARG A 124 -9.56 -3.51 23.36
N THR A 125 -8.80 -2.41 23.21
CA THR A 125 -9.15 -1.33 22.28
C THR A 125 -8.94 -1.71 20.82
N SER A 126 -7.91 -2.48 20.49
CA SER A 126 -7.69 -2.98 19.12
C SER A 126 -8.67 -4.07 18.67
N SER A 127 -9.47 -4.61 19.60
CA SER A 127 -10.54 -5.58 19.30
C SER A 127 -11.91 -4.92 19.05
N VAL A 128 -11.96 -3.58 19.00
CA VAL A 128 -13.21 -2.81 18.78
C VAL A 128 -13.16 -2.17 17.39
N LEU A 129 -14.26 -2.23 16.66
CA LEU A 129 -14.45 -1.43 15.45
C LEU A 129 -14.78 0.02 15.84
N TYR A 130 -14.19 0.96 15.13
CA TYR A 130 -14.39 2.39 15.30
C TYR A 130 -15.05 2.96 14.04
N ASP A 131 -15.92 3.96 14.22
CA ASP A 131 -16.64 4.56 13.10
C ASP A 131 -15.75 5.53 12.28
N ASP A 132 -14.73 6.08 12.92
CA ASP A 132 -13.85 7.14 12.38
C ASP A 132 -12.40 6.67 12.16
N TRP A 133 -12.12 5.40 12.34
CA TRP A 133 -10.78 4.81 12.17
C TRP A 133 -10.85 3.37 11.67
N ASP A 134 -10.11 3.09 10.59
CA ASP A 134 -9.98 1.75 10.04
C ASP A 134 -9.06 0.89 10.91
N ASN A 135 -9.66 -0.02 11.68
CA ASN A 135 -8.94 -0.90 12.58
C ASN A 135 -8.33 -2.09 11.83
N PHE A 136 -7.13 -1.95 11.32
CA PHE A 136 -6.41 -3.02 10.63
C PHE A 136 -6.18 -4.27 11.49
N CYS A 137 -6.21 -4.17 12.83
CA CYS A 137 -6.17 -5.35 13.68
C CYS A 137 -7.35 -6.30 13.44
N ILE A 138 -8.49 -5.74 13.00
CA ILE A 138 -9.72 -6.50 12.72
C ILE A 138 -9.93 -6.67 11.21
N THR A 139 -9.90 -5.56 10.44
CA THR A 139 -10.25 -5.58 9.02
C THR A 139 -9.24 -6.33 8.17
N LEU A 140 -7.98 -6.31 8.56
CA LEU A 140 -6.90 -7.03 7.90
C LEU A 140 -6.51 -8.31 8.66
N GLY A 141 -6.39 -8.22 9.96
CA GLY A 141 -5.91 -9.30 10.83
C GLY A 141 -4.38 -9.33 10.96
N TRP A 142 -3.88 -9.81 12.09
CA TRP A 142 -2.46 -9.88 12.42
C TRP A 142 -1.65 -10.85 11.55
N ASP A 143 -2.31 -11.85 10.97
CA ASP A 143 -1.72 -12.83 10.06
C ASP A 143 -1.34 -12.24 8.69
N ARG A 144 -1.83 -11.04 8.37
CA ARG A 144 -1.51 -10.31 7.14
C ARG A 144 -0.49 -9.20 7.35
N ILE A 145 0.07 -9.06 8.55
CA ILE A 145 1.10 -8.07 8.88
C ILE A 145 2.47 -8.74 8.95
N ILE A 146 3.43 -8.24 8.15
CA ILE A 146 4.83 -8.72 8.12
C ILE A 146 5.72 -7.63 8.74
N ILE A 147 6.61 -8.02 9.66
CA ILE A 147 7.59 -7.12 10.26
C ILE A 147 8.70 -6.89 9.26
N SER A 148 8.87 -5.65 8.76
CA SER A 148 9.79 -5.31 7.68
C SER A 148 10.94 -4.40 8.08
N GLY A 149 10.93 -3.85 9.29
CA GLY A 149 12.03 -3.01 9.76
C GLY A 149 11.97 -2.80 11.26
N VAL A 150 13.14 -2.90 11.89
CA VAL A 150 13.38 -2.62 13.31
C VAL A 150 14.68 -1.80 13.43
N VAL A 151 14.85 -1.14 14.56
CA VAL A 151 16.04 -0.33 14.87
C VAL A 151 16.92 -1.02 15.90
N CYS A 152 16.31 -1.72 16.86
CA CYS A 152 17.01 -2.43 17.93
C CYS A 152 17.54 -3.78 17.42
N PRO A 153 18.85 -4.07 17.52
CA PRO A 153 19.42 -5.33 17.01
C PRO A 153 18.80 -6.60 17.58
N GLU A 154 18.35 -6.58 18.85
CA GLU A 154 17.68 -7.70 19.51
C GLU A 154 16.32 -8.06 18.85
N ASN A 155 15.74 -7.16 18.09
CA ASN A 155 14.48 -7.36 17.39
C ASN A 155 14.64 -7.82 15.93
N GLU A 156 15.86 -7.85 15.37
CA GLU A 156 16.14 -8.33 14.01
C GLU A 156 15.64 -9.77 13.79
N LYS A 157 15.57 -10.59 14.86
CA LYS A 157 15.04 -11.95 14.81
C LYS A 157 13.59 -12.06 14.34
N PHE A 158 12.83 -10.96 14.36
CA PHE A 158 11.43 -10.90 13.90
C PHE A 158 11.29 -10.49 12.43
N LEU A 159 12.36 -9.99 11.81
CA LEU A 159 12.31 -9.48 10.45
C LEU A 159 11.85 -10.54 9.45
N GLY A 160 10.97 -10.14 8.53
CA GLY A 160 10.42 -10.98 7.47
C GLY A 160 9.32 -11.95 7.93
N MET A 161 9.02 -12.00 9.23
CA MET A 161 7.99 -12.89 9.79
C MET A 161 6.64 -12.16 9.88
N ARG A 162 5.55 -12.92 9.77
CA ARG A 162 4.22 -12.44 10.14
C ARG A 162 4.15 -12.21 11.66
N VAL A 163 3.38 -11.23 12.09
CA VAL A 163 3.27 -10.92 13.55
C VAL A 163 2.75 -12.13 14.33
N THR A 164 1.77 -12.86 13.81
CA THR A 164 1.25 -14.08 14.42
C THR A 164 2.29 -15.19 14.53
N GLU A 165 3.03 -15.44 13.45
CA GLU A 165 4.10 -16.44 13.40
C GLU A 165 5.23 -16.11 14.37
N ALA A 166 5.65 -14.84 14.41
CA ALA A 166 6.68 -14.38 15.33
C ALA A 166 6.24 -14.47 16.80
N ALA A 167 4.99 -14.11 17.10
CA ALA A 167 4.44 -14.22 18.45
C ALA A 167 4.47 -15.67 18.94
N GLU A 168 3.98 -16.62 18.15
CA GLU A 168 4.00 -18.04 18.49
C GLU A 168 5.42 -18.56 18.67
N LYS A 169 6.30 -18.31 17.71
CA LYS A 169 7.68 -18.81 17.71
C LYS A 169 8.51 -18.32 18.90
N PHE A 170 8.29 -17.10 19.34
CA PHE A 170 9.07 -16.48 20.42
C PHE A 170 8.35 -16.44 21.77
N GLY A 171 7.21 -17.10 21.89
CA GLY A 171 6.52 -17.34 23.15
C GLY A 171 5.78 -16.11 23.71
N PHE A 172 5.33 -15.20 22.86
CA PHE A 172 4.40 -14.15 23.23
C PHE A 172 2.99 -14.74 23.40
N GLU A 173 2.20 -14.16 24.28
CA GLU A 173 0.83 -14.60 24.55
C GLU A 173 -0.04 -14.59 23.27
N ASP A 174 0.08 -13.51 22.49
CA ASP A 174 -0.60 -13.32 21.23
C ASP A 174 0.12 -12.28 20.34
N ALA A 175 -0.43 -12.02 19.16
CA ALA A 175 0.09 -11.04 18.22
C ALA A 175 0.04 -9.59 18.76
N ALA A 176 -0.97 -9.26 19.57
CA ALA A 176 -1.08 -7.93 20.18
C ALA A 176 0.03 -7.70 21.23
N ALA A 177 0.39 -8.72 22.00
CA ALA A 177 1.50 -8.66 22.96
C ALA A 177 2.85 -8.45 22.25
N LEU A 178 3.12 -9.15 21.14
CA LEU A 178 4.33 -8.90 20.34
C LEU A 178 4.31 -7.51 19.70
N ALA A 179 3.18 -7.08 19.15
CA ALA A 179 3.05 -5.76 18.55
C ALA A 179 3.29 -4.65 19.60
N ALA A 180 2.72 -4.79 20.80
CA ALA A 180 2.96 -3.86 21.91
C ALA A 180 4.44 -3.81 22.30
N TYR A 181 5.08 -4.97 22.45
CA TYR A 181 6.52 -5.07 22.73
C TYR A 181 7.35 -4.35 21.66
N LEU A 182 7.09 -4.62 20.39
CA LEU A 182 7.82 -3.98 19.29
C LEU A 182 7.60 -2.47 19.25
N MET A 183 6.36 -2.00 19.39
CA MET A 183 6.09 -0.57 19.40
C MET A 183 6.77 0.15 20.56
N HIS A 184 6.81 -0.47 21.75
CA HIS A 184 7.49 0.08 22.92
C HIS A 184 9.01 0.05 22.77
N SER A 185 9.60 -1.11 22.48
CA SER A 185 11.06 -1.31 22.42
C SER A 185 11.74 -0.57 21.27
N GLU A 186 11.00 -0.32 20.18
CA GLU A 186 11.46 0.37 18.97
C GLU A 186 11.12 1.87 18.96
N ASP A 187 10.54 2.40 20.05
CA ASP A 187 10.07 3.80 20.08
C ASP A 187 9.16 4.13 18.89
N GLY A 188 8.25 3.21 18.55
CA GLY A 188 7.30 3.34 17.45
C GLY A 188 7.90 3.24 16.04
N LYS A 189 9.18 2.88 15.89
CA LYS A 189 9.89 2.89 14.60
C LYS A 189 9.83 1.56 13.84
N THR A 190 9.08 0.58 14.34
CA THR A 190 8.88 -0.69 13.64
C THR A 190 8.14 -0.45 12.33
N ALA A 191 8.76 -0.85 11.22
CA ALA A 191 8.12 -0.84 9.91
C ALA A 191 7.42 -2.18 9.63
N ILE A 192 6.29 -2.13 8.94
CA ILE A 192 5.51 -3.30 8.55
C ILE A 192 5.14 -3.28 7.07
N ILE A 193 4.83 -4.46 6.55
CA ILE A 193 4.11 -4.65 5.29
C ILE A 193 2.74 -5.21 5.65
N ASN A 194 1.70 -4.53 5.22
CA ASN A 194 0.31 -4.94 5.36
C ASN A 194 -0.21 -5.48 4.03
N MET A 195 -0.57 -6.77 4.00
CA MET A 195 -1.09 -7.45 2.80
C MET A 195 -2.57 -7.11 2.61
N SER A 196 -2.84 -5.86 2.19
CA SER A 196 -4.17 -5.23 2.21
C SER A 196 -4.87 -5.17 0.86
N MET A 197 -4.21 -5.53 -0.24
CA MET A 197 -4.76 -5.46 -1.60
C MET A 197 -4.87 -6.86 -2.22
N SER A 198 -5.81 -7.04 -3.14
CA SER A 198 -5.89 -8.22 -3.99
C SER A 198 -5.21 -7.98 -5.34
N GLN A 199 -4.76 -9.06 -5.99
CA GLN A 199 -4.22 -8.98 -7.34
C GLN A 199 -5.29 -8.51 -8.36
N ASP A 200 -6.56 -8.86 -8.15
CA ASP A 200 -7.66 -8.46 -9.02
C ASP A 200 -7.92 -6.94 -8.97
N ASP A 201 -7.81 -6.33 -7.78
CA ASP A 201 -7.92 -4.87 -7.62
C ASP A 201 -6.77 -4.16 -8.32
N ILE A 202 -5.54 -4.65 -8.13
CA ILE A 202 -4.35 -4.12 -8.80
C ILE A 202 -4.50 -4.22 -10.32
N ASP A 203 -4.97 -5.35 -10.82
CA ASP A 203 -5.22 -5.56 -12.24
C ASP A 203 -6.28 -4.63 -12.81
N THR A 204 -7.32 -4.35 -12.03
CA THR A 204 -8.39 -3.42 -12.39
C THR A 204 -7.81 -2.02 -12.59
N VAL A 205 -7.00 -1.54 -11.64
CA VAL A 205 -6.31 -0.24 -11.77
C VAL A 205 -5.29 -0.27 -12.90
N ALA A 206 -4.53 -1.35 -13.04
CA ALA A 206 -3.54 -1.51 -14.11
C ALA A 206 -4.16 -1.36 -15.51
N ARG A 207 -5.37 -1.88 -15.74
CA ARG A 207 -6.06 -1.80 -17.04
C ARG A 207 -6.59 -0.42 -17.38
N LEU A 208 -6.66 0.53 -16.45
CA LEU A 208 -7.09 1.89 -16.73
C LEU A 208 -6.09 2.59 -17.65
N PRO A 209 -6.51 3.23 -18.75
CA PRO A 209 -5.58 3.85 -19.72
C PRO A 209 -4.80 5.04 -19.16
N TRP A 210 -5.26 5.61 -18.05
CA TRP A 210 -4.65 6.75 -17.34
C TRP A 210 -3.88 6.34 -16.09
N SER A 211 -3.64 5.05 -15.84
CA SER A 211 -2.81 4.61 -14.72
C SER A 211 -1.32 4.74 -15.05
N ASN A 212 -0.55 5.27 -14.11
CA ASN A 212 0.92 5.26 -14.13
C ASN A 212 1.44 4.11 -13.29
N ILE A 213 2.58 3.59 -13.67
CA ILE A 213 3.29 2.58 -12.90
C ILE A 213 4.37 3.27 -12.09
N ILE A 214 4.31 3.14 -10.76
CA ILE A 214 5.26 3.73 -9.83
C ILE A 214 5.91 2.65 -8.96
N SER A 215 6.94 3.00 -8.21
CA SER A 215 7.52 2.12 -7.19
C SER A 215 6.95 2.38 -5.80
N ASP A 216 6.56 3.62 -5.49
CA ASP A 216 6.23 4.08 -4.14
C ASP A 216 7.27 3.65 -3.09
N ALA A 217 8.54 3.60 -3.52
CA ALA A 217 9.63 3.08 -2.71
C ALA A 217 10.06 4.11 -1.65
N ILE A 218 10.06 3.68 -0.39
CA ILE A 218 10.60 4.43 0.73
C ILE A 218 11.94 3.79 1.13
N TYR A 219 13.02 4.57 1.10
CA TYR A 219 14.34 4.08 1.50
C TYR A 219 14.39 3.92 3.02
N ALA A 220 14.27 2.69 3.48
CA ALA A 220 14.47 2.32 4.88
C ALA A 220 15.86 1.69 5.08
N LYS A 221 16.48 1.94 6.24
CA LYS A 221 17.71 1.24 6.66
C LYS A 221 17.32 -0.11 7.27
N THR A 222 16.93 -1.06 6.43
CA THR A 222 16.53 -2.41 6.82
C THR A 222 16.94 -3.40 5.73
N ASP A 223 17.21 -4.64 6.12
CA ASP A 223 17.52 -5.74 5.20
C ASP A 223 16.26 -6.39 4.63
N THR A 224 15.09 -6.07 5.17
CA THR A 224 13.79 -6.59 4.75
C THR A 224 12.80 -5.49 4.33
N PRO A 225 13.18 -4.56 3.42
CA PRO A 225 12.27 -3.53 2.94
C PRO A 225 11.13 -4.14 2.11
N HIS A 226 10.13 -3.33 1.77
CA HIS A 226 9.12 -3.76 0.81
C HIS A 226 9.78 -4.09 -0.56
N PRO A 227 9.44 -5.23 -1.22
CA PRO A 227 10.08 -5.65 -2.47
C PRO A 227 9.94 -4.64 -3.62
N ARG A 228 8.95 -3.73 -3.56
CA ARG A 228 8.77 -2.66 -4.55
C ARG A 228 9.96 -1.72 -4.68
N MET A 229 10.81 -1.67 -3.66
CA MET A 229 12.05 -0.88 -3.68
C MET A 229 13.03 -1.36 -4.77
N PHE A 230 13.04 -2.64 -5.06
CA PHE A 230 13.98 -3.26 -6.00
C PHE A 230 13.33 -3.82 -7.26
N GLY A 231 12.06 -4.23 -7.18
CA GLY A 231 11.43 -5.05 -8.21
C GLY A 231 10.25 -4.42 -8.95
N ALA A 232 9.73 -3.22 -8.59
CA ALA A 232 8.47 -2.71 -9.15
C ALA A 232 8.46 -2.68 -10.69
N PHE A 233 9.42 -2.01 -11.32
CA PHE A 233 9.44 -1.85 -12.77
C PHE A 233 9.81 -3.13 -13.52
N PRO A 234 10.86 -3.89 -13.14
CA PRO A 234 11.15 -5.15 -13.82
C PRO A 234 10.06 -6.21 -13.63
N LYS A 235 9.37 -6.23 -12.48
CA LYS A 235 8.18 -7.08 -12.27
C LYS A 235 7.09 -6.81 -13.31
N VAL A 236 6.82 -5.54 -13.61
CA VAL A 236 5.83 -5.20 -14.64
C VAL A 236 6.24 -5.77 -16.00
N LEU A 237 7.50 -5.67 -16.39
CA LEU A 237 7.97 -6.21 -17.67
C LEU A 237 7.90 -7.75 -17.71
N ARG A 238 8.27 -8.41 -16.62
CA ARG A 238 8.17 -9.87 -16.53
C ARG A 238 6.71 -10.33 -16.46
N GLU A 239 5.98 -9.86 -15.45
CA GLU A 239 4.67 -10.42 -15.12
C GLU A 239 3.57 -9.84 -16.03
N TYR A 240 3.47 -8.51 -16.12
CA TYR A 240 2.34 -7.86 -16.82
C TYR A 240 2.51 -7.86 -18.34
N VAL A 241 3.77 -7.89 -18.84
CA VAL A 241 4.02 -7.96 -20.28
C VAL A 241 4.25 -9.41 -20.73
N ALA A 242 5.29 -10.08 -20.18
CA ALA A 242 5.73 -11.36 -20.74
C ALA A 242 4.84 -12.55 -20.32
N GLU A 243 4.43 -12.63 -19.05
CA GLU A 243 3.70 -13.78 -18.51
C GLU A 243 2.18 -13.66 -18.71
N ARG A 244 1.61 -12.48 -18.39
CA ARG A 244 0.15 -12.29 -18.32
C ARG A 244 -0.42 -11.51 -19.53
N GLY A 245 0.42 -10.83 -20.32
CA GLY A 245 -0.01 -10.09 -21.50
C GLY A 245 -1.02 -8.97 -21.22
N ILE A 246 -0.99 -8.38 -20.04
CA ILE A 246 -1.87 -7.25 -19.66
C ILE A 246 -1.47 -6.00 -20.45
N TYR A 247 -0.15 -5.82 -20.67
CA TYR A 247 0.41 -4.74 -21.45
C TYR A 247 1.20 -5.24 -22.67
N THR A 248 1.24 -4.45 -23.72
CA THR A 248 2.35 -4.51 -24.68
C THR A 248 3.61 -3.90 -24.04
N MET A 249 4.79 -4.23 -24.54
CA MET A 249 6.05 -3.62 -24.10
C MET A 249 6.00 -2.09 -24.20
N GLN A 250 5.50 -1.58 -25.34
CA GLN A 250 5.38 -0.15 -25.59
C GLN A 250 4.49 0.55 -24.57
N GLU A 251 3.36 -0.07 -24.22
CA GLU A 251 2.43 0.49 -23.25
C GLU A 251 3.02 0.49 -21.83
N ALA A 252 3.68 -0.60 -21.42
CA ALA A 252 4.36 -0.65 -20.13
C ALA A 252 5.44 0.45 -20.03
N ILE A 253 6.29 0.57 -21.05
CA ILE A 253 7.33 1.62 -21.07
C ILE A 253 6.71 3.01 -21.03
N ARG A 254 5.66 3.29 -21.81
CA ARG A 254 4.96 4.56 -21.80
C ARG A 254 4.49 4.95 -20.40
N ARG A 255 3.85 4.01 -19.67
CA ARG A 255 3.32 4.23 -18.33
C ARG A 255 4.37 4.39 -17.24
N MET A 256 5.59 3.94 -17.50
CA MET A 256 6.75 4.10 -16.59
C MET A 256 7.63 5.32 -16.94
N THR A 257 7.44 5.94 -18.10
CA THR A 257 8.36 6.98 -18.61
C THR A 257 7.62 8.22 -19.10
N SER A 258 7.15 8.23 -20.35
CA SER A 258 6.61 9.45 -21.00
C SER A 258 5.30 9.92 -20.38
N GLN A 259 4.43 9.03 -19.94
CA GLN A 259 3.17 9.41 -19.28
C GLN A 259 3.40 10.13 -17.96
N PRO A 260 4.13 9.56 -16.96
CA PRO A 260 4.41 10.27 -15.72
C PRO A 260 5.28 11.52 -15.93
N ALA A 261 6.24 11.49 -16.87
CA ALA A 261 7.05 12.67 -17.18
C ALA A 261 6.18 13.84 -17.70
N ALA A 262 5.24 13.56 -18.60
CA ALA A 262 4.29 14.56 -19.08
C ALA A 262 3.39 15.09 -17.95
N ARG A 263 2.90 14.20 -17.08
CA ARG A 263 2.05 14.58 -15.93
C ARG A 263 2.79 15.49 -14.95
N MET A 264 4.08 15.23 -14.73
CA MET A 264 4.93 16.03 -13.84
C MET A 264 5.56 17.26 -14.52
N GLY A 265 5.24 17.53 -15.80
CA GLY A 265 5.80 18.66 -16.54
C GLY A 265 7.30 18.56 -16.82
N LEU A 266 7.89 17.35 -16.80
CA LEU A 266 9.32 17.13 -17.05
C LEU A 266 9.67 17.30 -18.53
N VAL A 267 10.20 18.46 -18.89
CA VAL A 267 10.58 18.77 -20.27
C VAL A 267 11.89 18.04 -20.65
N GLY A 268 11.88 17.41 -21.83
CA GLY A 268 13.05 16.73 -22.38
C GLY A 268 13.39 15.40 -21.72
N ARG A 269 12.45 14.76 -20.96
CA ARG A 269 12.63 13.47 -20.33
C ARG A 269 11.47 12.52 -20.65
N GLY A 270 11.66 11.24 -20.38
CA GLY A 270 10.64 10.19 -20.58
C GLY A 270 10.43 9.76 -22.02
N SER A 271 11.19 10.27 -22.99
CA SER A 271 11.12 9.86 -24.41
C SER A 271 12.49 9.96 -25.09
N LEU A 272 12.73 9.07 -26.08
CA LEU A 272 13.95 9.05 -26.89
C LEU A 272 13.77 9.97 -28.11
N GLN A 273 14.06 11.25 -27.94
CA GLN A 273 14.00 12.26 -29.01
C GLN A 273 15.28 13.07 -29.05
N LYS A 274 15.65 13.55 -30.25
CA LYS A 274 16.80 14.43 -30.42
C LYS A 274 16.65 15.72 -29.62
N GLY A 275 17.62 16.01 -28.77
CA GLY A 275 17.61 17.17 -27.89
C GLY A 275 17.14 16.87 -26.46
N ASN A 276 16.60 15.70 -26.20
CA ASN A 276 16.25 15.28 -24.85
C ASN A 276 17.49 14.83 -24.04
N TYR A 277 17.35 14.82 -22.74
CA TYR A 277 18.34 14.22 -21.85
C TYR A 277 18.50 12.74 -22.13
N ALA A 278 19.73 12.25 -22.12
CA ALA A 278 20.01 10.85 -22.37
C ALA A 278 19.86 10.04 -21.08
N ASP A 279 18.61 9.76 -20.72
CA ASP A 279 18.21 8.81 -19.67
C ASP A 279 17.72 7.56 -20.39
N ILE A 280 18.58 6.55 -20.53
CA ILE A 280 18.37 5.42 -21.43
C ILE A 280 18.62 4.11 -20.68
N LEU A 281 17.69 3.17 -20.80
CA LEU A 281 17.89 1.78 -20.41
C LEU A 281 18.09 0.93 -21.67
N VAL A 282 19.08 0.04 -21.64
CA VAL A 282 19.31 -0.99 -22.66
C VAL A 282 19.27 -2.34 -21.98
N PHE A 283 18.35 -3.19 -22.42
CA PHE A 283 18.15 -4.53 -21.83
C PHE A 283 17.57 -5.52 -22.85
N ASP A 284 17.84 -6.80 -22.62
CA ASP A 284 17.16 -7.89 -23.31
C ASP A 284 15.84 -8.19 -22.58
N PRO A 285 14.66 -8.02 -23.21
CA PRO A 285 13.38 -8.28 -22.58
C PRO A 285 13.17 -9.69 -22.05
N LYS A 286 13.96 -10.66 -22.52
CA LYS A 286 13.92 -12.05 -22.05
C LYS A 286 14.79 -12.31 -20.83
N LYS A 287 15.69 -11.38 -20.50
CA LYS A 287 16.66 -11.54 -19.41
C LYS A 287 16.39 -10.57 -18.26
N PHE A 288 15.88 -9.37 -18.57
CA PHE A 288 15.64 -8.35 -17.56
C PHE A 288 14.46 -8.74 -16.67
N THR A 289 14.75 -9.06 -15.41
CA THR A 289 13.77 -9.58 -14.46
C THR A 289 14.03 -9.12 -13.02
N ASP A 290 12.96 -9.09 -12.22
CA ASP A 290 13.00 -8.90 -10.78
C ASP A 290 13.27 -10.21 -10.05
N HIS A 291 13.79 -10.10 -8.83
CA HIS A 291 14.02 -11.20 -7.90
C HIS A 291 13.46 -10.91 -6.50
N ALA A 292 13.03 -9.68 -6.26
CA ALA A 292 12.52 -9.24 -4.98
C ALA A 292 11.15 -9.83 -4.67
N THR A 293 11.03 -10.50 -3.52
CA THR A 293 9.78 -11.06 -2.99
C THR A 293 9.53 -10.55 -1.58
N PHE A 294 8.34 -10.76 -1.02
CA PHE A 294 8.06 -10.39 0.37
C PHE A 294 8.92 -11.15 1.40
N THR A 295 9.40 -12.35 1.05
CA THR A 295 10.27 -13.18 1.90
C THR A 295 11.76 -12.95 1.66
N ASN A 296 12.13 -12.40 0.49
CA ASN A 296 13.51 -12.06 0.13
C ASN A 296 13.53 -10.75 -0.66
N PRO A 297 13.27 -9.61 -0.01
CA PRO A 297 12.96 -8.35 -0.69
C PRO A 297 14.17 -7.59 -1.23
N ALA A 298 15.35 -7.71 -0.60
CA ALA A 298 16.55 -6.95 -0.95
C ALA A 298 17.31 -7.55 -2.14
N GLN A 299 16.58 -7.98 -3.18
CA GLN A 299 17.17 -8.58 -4.39
C GLN A 299 17.12 -7.60 -5.55
N LYS A 300 18.30 -7.32 -6.12
CA LYS A 300 18.39 -6.46 -7.31
C LYS A 300 17.87 -7.19 -8.53
N ALA A 301 17.26 -6.43 -9.45
CA ALA A 301 16.97 -6.93 -10.79
C ALA A 301 18.25 -7.28 -11.53
N THR A 302 18.15 -8.21 -12.49
CA THR A 302 19.26 -8.63 -13.36
C THR A 302 18.85 -8.59 -14.83
N GLY A 303 19.84 -8.58 -15.74
CA GLY A 303 19.63 -8.57 -17.20
C GLY A 303 19.59 -7.16 -17.79
N LEU A 304 20.09 -6.16 -17.08
CA LEU A 304 20.28 -4.80 -17.58
C LEU A 304 21.68 -4.67 -18.21
N ASP A 305 21.72 -4.42 -19.53
CA ASP A 305 22.99 -4.18 -20.21
C ASP A 305 23.55 -2.80 -19.84
N TRP A 306 22.78 -1.72 -20.01
CA TRP A 306 23.19 -0.38 -19.60
C TRP A 306 22.05 0.43 -19.02
N CYS A 307 22.37 1.20 -17.97
CA CYS A 307 21.59 2.34 -17.52
C CYS A 307 22.42 3.60 -17.69
N ILE A 308 21.93 4.52 -18.51
CA ILE A 308 22.56 5.81 -18.80
C ILE A 308 21.66 6.87 -18.15
N VAL A 309 22.28 7.77 -17.36
CA VAL A 309 21.61 8.86 -16.66
C VAL A 309 22.32 10.16 -17.07
N ASN A 310 21.57 11.11 -17.61
CA ASN A 310 22.14 12.37 -18.13
C ASN A 310 23.36 12.16 -19.06
N GLY A 311 23.33 11.13 -19.90
CA GLY A 311 24.40 10.80 -20.83
C GLY A 311 25.61 10.06 -20.25
N GLN A 312 25.57 9.66 -18.98
CA GLN A 312 26.66 8.95 -18.32
C GLN A 312 26.21 7.54 -17.93
N VAL A 313 27.06 6.54 -18.15
CA VAL A 313 26.77 5.14 -17.82
C VAL A 313 26.80 4.97 -16.30
N ALA A 314 25.64 4.73 -15.70
CA ALA A 314 25.44 4.50 -14.27
C ALA A 314 25.44 3.01 -13.91
N ILE A 315 24.98 2.14 -14.83
CA ILE A 315 25.06 0.67 -14.73
C ILE A 315 25.64 0.14 -16.04
N ASP A 316 26.57 -0.78 -15.94
CA ASP A 316 27.18 -1.54 -17.01
C ASP A 316 27.10 -3.04 -16.68
N HIS A 317 26.30 -3.80 -17.45
CA HIS A 317 26.04 -5.24 -17.27
C HIS A 317 25.74 -5.58 -15.79
N ASP A 318 24.63 -5.04 -15.27
CA ASP A 318 24.14 -5.19 -13.88
C ASP A 318 25.10 -4.63 -12.79
N ARG A 319 26.23 -4.04 -13.15
CA ARG A 319 27.20 -3.47 -12.22
C ARG A 319 27.09 -1.94 -12.15
N ARG A 320 26.89 -1.43 -10.95
CA ARG A 320 26.92 0.02 -10.73
C ARG A 320 28.33 0.57 -10.97
N THR A 321 28.41 1.63 -11.77
CA THR A 321 29.63 2.43 -11.95
C THR A 321 29.82 3.38 -10.76
N THR A 322 30.96 4.09 -10.72
CA THR A 322 31.24 5.12 -9.70
C THR A 322 30.59 6.46 -10.02
N THR A 323 29.87 6.56 -11.13
CA THR A 323 29.30 7.81 -11.61
C THR A 323 28.04 8.19 -10.81
N GLY A 324 28.01 9.42 -10.29
CA GLY A 324 26.84 10.05 -9.68
C GLY A 324 26.17 11.03 -10.65
N ALA A 325 25.58 10.53 -11.75
CA ALA A 325 25.03 11.35 -12.83
C ALA A 325 23.61 11.90 -12.59
N GLY A 326 22.98 11.53 -11.48
CA GLY A 326 21.66 12.02 -11.09
C GLY A 326 21.67 13.52 -10.75
N MET A 327 20.56 14.19 -10.99
CA MET A 327 20.32 15.58 -10.57
C MET A 327 18.94 15.73 -9.96
N VAL A 328 18.77 16.73 -9.10
CA VAL A 328 17.46 17.14 -8.60
C VAL A 328 16.73 17.85 -9.74
N LEU A 329 15.52 17.38 -10.04
CA LEU A 329 14.65 17.99 -11.05
C LEU A 329 13.72 19.00 -10.36
N THR A 330 13.58 20.16 -10.97
CA THR A 330 12.62 21.20 -10.58
C THR A 330 11.66 21.44 -11.75
N VAL A 331 10.37 21.58 -11.47
CA VAL A 331 9.30 21.90 -12.42
C VAL A 331 8.84 23.33 -12.23
#